data_1b56a414828a2dfec1930c42b0fbee78
#
_entry.id   1b56a414828a2dfec1930c42b0fbee78
#
_cell.length_a   1.000
_cell.length_b   1.000
_cell.length_c   1.000
_cell.angle_alpha   90.00
_cell.angle_beta   90.00
_cell.angle_gamma   90.00
#
_symmetry.space_group_name_H-M   'P 1'
#
loop_
_entity.id
_entity.type
_entity.pdbx_description
1 polymer ?
#
loop_
_entity_poly.entity_id
_entity_poly.type
_entity_poly.pdbx_seq_one_letter_code
_entity_poly.pdbx_strand_id
1 'polypeptide(L)'
;MSVNSIIIEGARTHNLKNISLSIPHHQLVVITGLSGSGKSSLAFDTIFAEGQRRYLETYNAYARQFVGQLTKPDVDHISGLSPVIAIEQKTVSKNPRSTVGTITEIYDFLRLLFARVSMLQK
;
A
#
# COMPACT_ATOMS: atom_id res chain seq x y z
N MET A 1 19.45 -16.63 5.28
CA MET A 1 19.70 -15.27 5.82
C MET A 1 18.40 -14.54 6.00
N SER A 2 18.17 -14.06 7.20
CA SER A 2 17.01 -13.21 7.43
C SER A 2 17.26 -11.84 6.77
N VAL A 3 16.35 -11.43 5.91
CA VAL A 3 16.40 -10.10 5.30
C VAL A 3 15.84 -9.11 6.33
N ASN A 4 16.68 -8.25 6.86
CA ASN A 4 16.28 -7.29 7.90
C ASN A 4 15.82 -5.96 7.34
N SER A 5 15.79 -5.82 6.02
CA SER A 5 15.46 -4.55 5.36
C SER A 5 14.78 -4.79 4.02
N ILE A 6 13.96 -3.82 3.62
CA ILE A 6 13.50 -3.71 2.24
C ILE A 6 14.61 -3.00 1.47
N ILE A 7 15.12 -3.63 0.43
CA ILE A 7 16.17 -3.06 -0.41
C ILE A 7 15.56 -2.68 -1.75
N ILE A 8 15.73 -1.42 -2.13
CA ILE A 8 15.24 -0.88 -3.39
C ILE A 8 16.43 -0.37 -4.19
N GLU A 9 16.53 -0.84 -5.42
CA GLU A 9 17.61 -0.43 -6.32
C GLU A 9 17.02 0.13 -7.62
N GLY A 10 17.44 1.34 -7.96
CA GLY A 10 17.09 1.96 -9.22
C GLY A 10 15.63 2.32 -9.38
N ALA A 11 15.00 2.90 -8.37
CA ALA A 11 13.59 3.31 -8.45
C ALA A 11 13.46 4.58 -9.31
N ARG A 12 12.66 4.47 -10.38
CA ARG A 12 12.46 5.55 -11.35
C ARG A 12 10.99 5.86 -11.57
N THR A 13 10.10 5.32 -10.73
CA THR A 13 8.66 5.54 -10.86
C THR A 13 8.33 7.02 -10.77
N HIS A 14 7.59 7.55 -11.74
CA HIS A 14 7.18 8.97 -11.81
C HIS A 14 8.39 9.91 -11.64
N ASN A 15 8.40 10.72 -10.56
CA ASN A 15 9.44 11.73 -10.33
C ASN A 15 10.70 11.20 -9.66
N LEU A 16 10.77 9.91 -9.36
CA LEU A 16 11.94 9.32 -8.73
C LEU A 16 13.12 9.27 -9.70
N LYS A 17 14.28 9.72 -9.24
CA LYS A 17 15.45 9.91 -10.09
C LYS A 17 16.45 8.78 -9.90
N ASN A 18 16.05 7.56 -10.19
CA ASN A 18 16.93 6.39 -10.11
C ASN A 18 17.53 6.24 -8.72
N ILE A 19 16.68 6.27 -7.70
CA ILE A 19 17.14 6.23 -6.31
C ILE A 19 17.29 4.79 -5.82
N SER A 20 18.23 4.59 -4.91
CA SER A 20 18.42 3.30 -4.24
C SER A 20 18.48 3.55 -2.75
N LEU A 21 17.78 2.70 -1.98
CA LEU A 21 17.73 2.87 -0.52
C LEU A 21 17.40 1.54 0.16
N SER A 22 17.64 1.52 1.46
CA SER A 22 17.31 0.40 2.34
C SER A 22 16.41 0.89 3.46
N ILE A 23 15.30 0.20 3.68
CA ILE A 23 14.33 0.54 4.71
C ILE A 23 14.29 -0.59 5.72
N PRO A 24 14.62 -0.34 7.00
CA PRO A 24 14.69 -1.41 8.00
C PRO A 24 13.29 -2.00 8.30
N HIS A 25 13.25 -3.30 8.54
CA HIS A 25 12.04 -3.97 9.00
C HIS A 25 11.77 -3.68 10.48
N HIS A 26 10.52 -3.88 10.89
CA HIS A 26 10.07 -3.78 12.28
C HIS A 26 10.36 -2.43 12.94
N GLN A 27 10.35 -1.37 12.13
CA GLN A 27 10.54 -0.01 12.60
C GLN A 27 9.53 0.92 11.96
N LEU A 28 9.19 1.99 12.68
CA LEU A 28 8.39 3.07 12.11
C LEU A 28 9.30 3.94 11.26
N VAL A 29 9.00 4.03 9.98
CA VAL A 29 9.77 4.84 9.04
C VAL A 29 8.88 5.95 8.51
N VAL A 30 9.39 7.19 8.55
CA VAL A 30 8.66 8.37 8.09
C VAL A 30 9.30 8.90 6.82
N ILE A 31 8.48 9.10 5.78
CA ILE A 31 8.93 9.66 4.51
C ILE A 31 8.43 11.09 4.42
N THR A 32 9.36 12.04 4.36
CA THR A 32 9.03 13.47 4.35
C THR A 32 9.61 14.15 3.12
N GLY A 33 9.12 15.33 2.83
CA GLY A 33 9.58 16.15 1.71
C GLY A 33 8.51 17.09 1.20
N LEU A 34 8.89 17.95 0.29
CA LEU A 34 7.96 18.89 -0.34
C LEU A 34 6.95 18.15 -1.22
N SER A 35 5.82 18.80 -1.47
CA SER A 35 4.83 18.29 -2.41
C SER A 35 5.49 18.06 -3.79
N GLY A 36 5.23 16.92 -4.39
CA GLY A 36 5.83 16.56 -5.67
C GLY A 36 7.26 16.05 -5.61
N SER A 37 7.82 15.81 -4.40
CA SER A 37 9.18 15.30 -4.26
C SER A 37 9.33 13.80 -4.50
N GLY A 38 8.20 13.07 -4.63
CA GLY A 38 8.24 11.64 -4.90
C GLY A 38 7.88 10.76 -3.71
N LYS A 39 7.37 11.32 -2.60
CA LYS A 39 6.99 10.55 -1.42
C LYS A 39 5.96 9.46 -1.74
N SER A 40 4.86 9.86 -2.38
CA SER A 40 3.81 8.91 -2.78
C SER A 40 4.29 7.98 -3.88
N SER A 41 5.13 8.45 -4.78
CA SER A 41 5.73 7.61 -5.82
C SER A 41 6.56 6.49 -5.23
N LEU A 42 7.30 6.76 -4.16
CA LEU A 42 8.07 5.75 -3.47
C LEU A 42 7.18 4.82 -2.65
N ALA A 43 6.33 5.37 -1.80
CA ALA A 43 5.54 4.57 -0.86
C ALA A 43 4.44 3.78 -1.54
N PHE A 44 3.62 4.42 -2.35
CA PHE A 44 2.44 3.77 -2.95
C PHE A 44 2.73 3.18 -4.33
N ASP A 45 3.38 3.93 -5.20
CA ASP A 45 3.54 3.52 -6.60
C ASP A 45 4.75 2.60 -6.81
N THR A 46 5.61 2.46 -5.83
CA THR A 46 6.77 1.56 -5.88
C THR A 46 6.67 0.44 -4.86
N ILE A 47 6.73 0.75 -3.58
CA ILE A 47 6.78 -0.27 -2.52
C ILE A 47 5.46 -1.01 -2.40
N PHE A 48 4.36 -0.28 -2.22
CA PHE A 48 3.05 -0.91 -2.07
C PHE A 48 2.62 -1.61 -3.35
N ALA A 49 2.80 -0.99 -4.51
CA ALA A 49 2.41 -1.56 -5.78
C ALA A 49 3.12 -2.89 -6.05
N GLU A 50 4.43 -2.95 -5.80
CA GLU A 50 5.18 -4.19 -5.99
C GLU A 50 4.84 -5.24 -4.95
N GLY A 51 4.66 -4.83 -3.68
CA GLY A 51 4.25 -5.75 -2.63
C GLY A 51 2.89 -6.37 -2.90
N GLN A 52 1.94 -5.56 -3.36
CA GLN A 52 0.60 -6.03 -3.73
C GLN A 52 0.67 -7.00 -4.92
N ARG A 53 1.43 -6.66 -5.94
CA ARG A 53 1.59 -7.49 -7.12
C ARG A 53 2.16 -8.86 -6.76
N ARG A 54 3.23 -8.90 -5.95
CA ARG A 54 3.84 -10.16 -5.51
C ARG A 54 2.92 -10.98 -4.63
N TYR A 55 2.16 -10.30 -3.78
CA TYR A 55 1.21 -10.98 -2.91
C TYR A 55 0.12 -11.69 -3.73
N LEU A 56 -0.42 -11.04 -4.75
CA LEU A 56 -1.44 -11.62 -5.61
C LEU A 56 -0.90 -12.79 -6.44
N GLU A 57 0.38 -12.81 -6.76
CA GLU A 57 1.01 -13.94 -7.46
C GLU A 57 0.97 -15.24 -6.65
N THR A 58 0.83 -15.15 -5.33
CA THR A 58 0.75 -16.34 -4.48
C THR A 58 -0.63 -16.96 -4.43
N TYR A 59 -1.65 -16.29 -4.96
CA TYR A 59 -3.00 -16.80 -4.99
C TYR A 59 -3.22 -17.79 -6.15
N ASN A 60 -4.47 -18.25 -6.24
CA ASN A 60 -4.88 -19.19 -7.28
C ASN A 60 -4.84 -18.53 -8.68
N ALA A 61 -5.08 -19.36 -9.72
CA ALA A 61 -5.02 -18.89 -11.11
C ALA A 61 -6.00 -17.74 -11.40
N TYR A 62 -7.15 -17.71 -10.72
CA TYR A 62 -8.12 -16.64 -10.91
C TYR A 62 -7.56 -15.30 -10.45
N ALA A 63 -6.95 -15.26 -9.27
CA ALA A 63 -6.33 -14.03 -8.76
C ALA A 63 -5.14 -13.59 -9.62
N ARG A 64 -4.37 -14.55 -10.17
CA ARG A 64 -3.23 -14.23 -11.03
C ARG A 64 -3.62 -13.49 -12.30
N GLN A 65 -4.85 -13.65 -12.78
CA GLN A 65 -5.31 -12.91 -13.94
C GLN A 65 -5.34 -11.41 -13.69
N PHE A 66 -5.56 -10.99 -12.45
CA PHE A 66 -5.56 -9.58 -12.06
C PHE A 66 -4.16 -9.00 -11.94
N VAL A 67 -3.14 -9.83 -11.67
CA VAL A 67 -1.76 -9.36 -11.56
C VAL A 67 -1.28 -8.71 -12.86
N GLY A 68 -1.68 -9.26 -14.00
CA GLY A 68 -1.33 -8.69 -15.30
C GLY A 68 -1.93 -7.31 -15.55
N GLN A 69 -2.95 -6.93 -14.78
CA GLN A 69 -3.58 -5.61 -14.88
C GLN A 69 -2.92 -4.58 -13.97
N LEU A 70 -2.09 -5.02 -13.02
CA LEU A 70 -1.39 -4.11 -12.13
C LEU A 70 -0.14 -3.57 -12.80
N THR A 71 0.05 -2.26 -12.67
CA THR A 71 1.23 -1.61 -13.22
C THR A 71 2.46 -2.02 -12.43
N LYS A 72 3.45 -2.59 -13.12
CA LYS A 72 4.72 -2.92 -12.50
C LYS A 72 5.53 -1.65 -12.30
N PRO A 73 6.03 -1.38 -11.08
CA PRO A 73 6.88 -0.20 -10.86
C PRO A 73 8.16 -0.26 -11.68
N ASP A 74 8.65 0.92 -12.06
CA ASP A 74 9.93 1.04 -12.79
C ASP A 74 11.09 1.04 -11.78
N VAL A 75 11.57 -0.15 -11.47
CA VAL A 75 12.70 -0.35 -10.54
C VAL A 75 13.58 -1.45 -11.09
N ASP A 76 14.88 -1.38 -10.76
CA ASP A 76 15.80 -2.44 -11.14
C ASP A 76 15.61 -3.68 -10.26
N HIS A 77 15.47 -3.46 -8.94
CA HIS A 77 15.33 -4.57 -7.99
C HIS A 77 14.67 -4.10 -6.71
N ILE A 78 13.77 -4.92 -6.18
CA ILE A 78 13.22 -4.76 -4.83
C ILE A 78 13.25 -6.12 -4.14
N SER A 79 13.81 -6.17 -2.94
CA SER A 79 13.83 -7.37 -2.12
C SER A 79 13.40 -7.08 -0.69
N GLY A 80 13.04 -8.12 0.04
CA GLY A 80 12.68 -8.01 1.45
C GLY A 80 11.25 -7.53 1.69
N LEU A 81 10.39 -7.53 0.69
CA LEU A 81 8.99 -7.11 0.86
C LEU A 81 8.22 -8.16 1.64
N SER A 82 7.43 -7.70 2.61
CA SER A 82 6.42 -8.47 3.31
C SER A 82 5.04 -8.17 2.70
N PRO A 83 4.01 -8.93 3.06
CA PRO A 83 2.64 -8.55 2.68
C PRO A 83 2.35 -7.12 3.10
N VAL A 84 1.72 -6.36 2.21
CA VAL A 84 1.55 -4.91 2.38
C VAL A 84 0.09 -4.55 2.55
N ILE A 85 -0.15 -3.52 3.37
CA ILE A 85 -1.45 -2.89 3.52
C ILE A 85 -1.22 -1.39 3.40
N ALA A 86 -2.04 -0.71 2.60
CA ALA A 86 -1.96 0.74 2.47
C ALA A 86 -3.24 1.38 3.01
N ILE A 87 -3.05 2.47 3.73
CA ILE A 87 -4.14 3.34 4.16
C ILE A 87 -3.86 4.70 3.52
N GLU A 88 -4.72 5.07 2.57
CA GLU A 88 -4.53 6.31 1.83
C GLU A 88 -5.32 7.44 2.48
N GLN A 89 -4.72 8.63 2.43
CA GLN A 89 -5.43 9.83 2.78
C GLN A 89 -6.29 10.26 1.59
N LYS A 90 -7.60 10.05 1.70
CA LYS A 90 -8.51 10.51 0.65
C LYS A 90 -8.75 12.01 0.81
N THR A 91 -8.71 12.72 -0.32
CA THR A 91 -9.14 14.12 -0.33
C THR A 91 -10.59 14.19 0.08
N VAL A 92 -10.88 15.09 1.00
CA VAL A 92 -12.24 15.29 1.49
C VAL A 92 -13.13 15.65 0.30
N SER A 93 -14.19 14.86 0.11
CA SER A 93 -15.23 15.19 -0.86
C SER A 93 -15.79 16.58 -0.56
N LYS A 94 -16.07 17.37 -1.60
CA LYS A 94 -16.68 18.68 -1.43
C LYS A 94 -18.09 18.62 -0.86
N ASN A 95 -18.61 17.44 -0.59
CA ASN A 95 -19.93 17.27 0.02
C ASN A 95 -19.81 17.41 1.54
N PRO A 96 -20.31 18.51 2.13
CA PRO A 96 -20.19 18.76 3.56
C PRO A 96 -20.99 17.76 4.44
N ARG A 97 -21.81 16.94 3.82
CA ARG A 97 -22.60 15.93 4.54
C ARG A 97 -21.86 14.61 4.69
N SER A 98 -20.71 14.44 4.03
CA SER A 98 -19.92 13.23 4.16
C SER A 98 -19.20 13.21 5.48
N THR A 99 -19.38 12.15 6.25
CA THR A 99 -18.64 11.93 7.49
C THR A 99 -17.30 11.27 7.19
N VAL A 100 -16.36 11.34 8.14
CA VAL A 100 -15.08 10.66 8.04
C VAL A 100 -15.27 9.15 7.84
N GLY A 101 -16.24 8.56 8.53
CA GLY A 101 -16.54 7.13 8.38
C GLY A 101 -16.98 6.77 6.97
N THR A 102 -17.80 7.64 6.33
CA THR A 102 -18.24 7.41 4.95
C THR A 102 -17.09 7.58 3.97
N ILE A 103 -16.26 8.61 4.14
CA ILE A 103 -15.15 8.92 3.24
C ILE A 103 -14.09 7.82 3.28
N THR A 104 -13.80 7.28 4.44
CA THR A 104 -12.75 6.28 4.63
C THR A 104 -13.23 4.84 4.51
N GLU A 105 -14.53 4.63 4.28
CA GLU A 105 -15.15 3.31 4.22
C GLU A 105 -15.09 2.54 5.55
N ILE A 106 -14.62 3.16 6.62
CA ILE A 106 -14.61 2.56 7.95
C ILE A 106 -16.03 2.21 8.41
N TYR A 107 -17.00 3.02 7.99
CA TYR A 107 -18.40 2.81 8.37
C TYR A 107 -18.90 1.41 7.97
N ASP A 108 -18.58 0.95 6.79
CA ASP A 108 -19.00 -0.38 6.33
C ASP A 108 -18.36 -1.49 7.15
N PHE A 109 -17.10 -1.35 7.49
CA PHE A 109 -16.42 -2.29 8.37
C PHE A 109 -17.03 -2.31 9.77
N LEU A 110 -17.35 -1.14 10.32
CA LEU A 110 -17.99 -1.05 11.63
C LEU A 110 -19.37 -1.68 11.63
N ARG A 111 -20.17 -1.46 10.59
CA ARG A 111 -21.49 -2.08 10.48
C ARG A 111 -21.37 -3.60 10.48
N LEU A 112 -20.45 -4.15 9.72
CA LEU A 112 -20.23 -5.59 9.67
C LEU A 112 -19.80 -6.13 11.02
N LEU A 113 -18.87 -5.43 11.69
CA LEU A 113 -18.38 -5.82 13.00
C LEU A 113 -19.49 -5.83 14.04
N PHE A 114 -20.29 -4.76 14.13
CA PHE A 114 -21.39 -4.67 15.08
C PHE A 114 -22.45 -5.73 14.81
N ALA A 115 -22.76 -6.00 13.57
CA ALA A 115 -23.72 -7.03 13.22
C ALA A 115 -23.26 -8.41 13.71
N ARG A 116 -21.98 -8.74 13.52
CA ARG A 116 -21.42 -10.02 13.97
C ARG A 116 -21.35 -10.13 15.49
N VAL A 117 -20.93 -9.06 16.14
CA VAL A 117 -20.84 -9.05 17.61
C VAL A 117 -22.22 -9.20 18.26
N SER A 118 -23.24 -8.52 17.72
CA SER A 118 -24.60 -8.64 18.25
C SER A 118 -25.16 -10.05 18.06
N MET A 119 -24.77 -10.77 17.02
CA MET A 119 -25.17 -12.16 16.83
C MET A 119 -24.50 -13.10 17.84
N LEU A 120 -23.29 -12.78 18.26
CA LEU A 120 -22.55 -13.61 19.23
C LEU A 120 -23.03 -13.42 20.67
N GLN A 121 -23.74 -12.34 20.96
CA GLN A 121 -24.24 -12.04 22.31
C GLN A 121 -25.59 -12.69 22.63
N LYS A 122 -26.14 -13.43 21.72
CA LYS A 122 -27.41 -14.16 21.98
C LYS A 122 -27.12 -15.51 22.68
#